data_4797cc5f3c0a084d312bcfc3c4458fbb
#
_entry.id   4797cc5f3c0a084d312bcfc3c4458fbb
#
_cell.length_a   1.000
_cell.length_b   1.000
_cell.length_c   1.000
_cell.angle_alpha   90.00
_cell.angle_beta   90.00
_cell.angle_gamma   90.00
#
_symmetry.space_group_name_H-M   'P 1'
#
loop_
_entity.id
_entity.type
_entity.pdbx_description
1 polymer ?
#
loop_
_entity_poly.entity_id
_entity_poly.type
_entity_poly.pdbx_seq_one_letter_code
_entity_poly.pdbx_strand_id
1 'polypeptide(L)'
;MTKAAAGFLASANFAGYLAGALLAATPIVPGSRRRWLIIALTVSALTTGAMAVASSNMAYLALRFTGGVASAFVLVFASALVLDRLGAAGRSDLSAVHFAGVGVGIALSAVLVGSLAAWGGGWRSQWLASGLISALALGTVAGLIPDRVEPVTEMTAHASRANPRLAAFVVAYGLFGFGYVITATFLVAIVRGSDQMRSFEPLVWLVVGLTAAPSVALWTSVGQKVGIARAFALACAIEAVGVASSVLWLAPSGVLLAAALLGGTFMGITALGLVGARRLSRGDPRHTLAVMTAAFGLGQIVGPTFAGVVYDATGAFLVPSLTAASALSVGALLAIVGSAETS
;
A
#
# COMPACT_ATOMS: atom_id res chain seq x y z
N MET A 1 -20.81 -9.80 8.88
CA MET A 1 -19.57 -10.39 8.30
C MET A 1 -18.58 -10.55 9.45
N THR A 2 -17.95 -11.72 9.62
CA THR A 2 -16.92 -11.98 10.62
C THR A 2 -15.63 -11.22 10.28
N LYS A 3 -14.70 -11.08 11.25
CA LYS A 3 -13.40 -10.42 10.97
C LYS A 3 -12.52 -11.27 10.07
N ALA A 4 -12.62 -12.62 10.16
CA ALA A 4 -11.97 -13.53 9.23
C ALA A 4 -12.45 -13.29 7.78
N ALA A 5 -13.76 -13.18 7.54
CA ALA A 5 -14.30 -12.89 6.21
C ALA A 5 -13.83 -11.53 5.69
N ALA A 6 -13.72 -10.50 6.54
CA ALA A 6 -13.15 -9.20 6.17
C ALA A 6 -11.66 -9.32 5.82
N GLY A 7 -10.91 -10.11 6.59
CA GLY A 7 -9.50 -10.43 6.31
C GLY A 7 -9.33 -11.13 4.96
N PHE A 8 -10.13 -12.13 4.65
CA PHE A 8 -10.11 -12.82 3.35
C PHE A 8 -10.40 -11.89 2.18
N LEU A 9 -11.35 -10.95 2.32
CA LEU A 9 -11.64 -9.96 1.30
C LEU A 9 -10.46 -9.00 1.06
N ALA A 10 -9.79 -8.57 2.13
CA ALA A 10 -8.59 -7.76 2.02
C ALA A 10 -7.44 -8.56 1.37
N SER A 11 -7.22 -9.80 1.81
CA SER A 11 -6.20 -10.69 1.24
C SER A 11 -6.44 -11.01 -0.23
N ALA A 12 -7.70 -11.18 -0.66
CA ALA A 12 -8.05 -11.36 -2.07
C ALA A 12 -7.64 -10.13 -2.92
N ASN A 13 -7.84 -8.92 -2.39
CA ASN A 13 -7.39 -7.70 -3.06
C ASN A 13 -5.86 -7.65 -3.18
N PHE A 14 -5.14 -7.98 -2.13
CA PHE A 14 -3.67 -7.99 -2.15
C PHE A 14 -3.10 -9.12 -3.02
N ALA A 15 -3.76 -10.28 -3.08
CA ALA A 15 -3.41 -11.34 -4.02
C ALA A 15 -3.59 -10.89 -5.48
N GLY A 16 -4.69 -10.21 -5.79
CA GLY A 16 -4.90 -9.56 -7.08
C GLY A 16 -3.83 -8.51 -7.37
N TYR A 17 -3.50 -7.67 -6.39
CA TYR A 17 -2.46 -6.64 -6.53
C TYR A 17 -1.08 -7.27 -6.83
N LEU A 18 -0.70 -8.31 -6.11
CA LEU A 18 0.55 -9.04 -6.36
C LEU A 18 0.57 -9.65 -7.77
N ALA A 19 -0.51 -10.36 -8.16
CA ALA A 19 -0.64 -10.93 -9.50
C ALA A 19 -0.55 -9.85 -10.59
N GLY A 20 -1.26 -8.74 -10.41
CA GLY A 20 -1.22 -7.59 -11.32
C GLY A 20 0.16 -6.93 -11.43
N ALA A 21 0.84 -6.73 -10.31
CA ALA A 21 2.17 -6.13 -10.28
C ALA A 21 3.21 -7.01 -11.00
N LEU A 22 3.16 -8.32 -10.77
CA LEU A 22 4.04 -9.27 -11.46
C LEU A 22 3.72 -9.33 -12.97
N LEU A 23 2.45 -9.37 -13.35
CA LEU A 23 2.04 -9.35 -14.76
C LEU A 23 2.48 -8.07 -15.47
N ALA A 24 2.27 -6.90 -14.85
CA ALA A 24 2.66 -5.62 -15.42
C ALA A 24 4.18 -5.46 -15.61
N ALA A 25 4.98 -6.22 -14.85
CA ALA A 25 6.43 -6.25 -14.98
C ALA A 25 6.93 -7.18 -16.10
N THR A 26 6.05 -8.00 -16.70
CA THR A 26 6.41 -8.94 -17.77
C THR A 26 6.28 -8.32 -19.16
N PRO A 27 7.03 -8.80 -20.18
CA PRO A 27 6.86 -8.40 -21.56
C PRO A 27 5.57 -8.94 -22.22
N ILE A 28 4.80 -9.76 -21.48
CA ILE A 28 3.55 -10.37 -21.97
C ILE A 28 2.43 -9.33 -22.16
N VAL A 29 2.57 -8.15 -21.54
CA VAL A 29 1.59 -7.06 -21.63
C VAL A 29 1.94 -6.15 -22.83
N PRO A 30 1.41 -6.41 -24.05
CA PRO A 30 1.76 -5.67 -25.26
C PRO A 30 1.00 -4.34 -25.32
N GLY A 31 1.55 -3.38 -26.06
CA GLY A 31 0.88 -2.12 -26.37
C GLY A 31 1.30 -0.94 -25.50
N SER A 32 0.56 0.17 -25.58
CA SER A 32 0.94 1.40 -24.91
C SER A 32 0.59 1.38 -23.43
N ARG A 33 1.47 1.93 -22.60
CA ARG A 33 1.25 2.09 -21.13
C ARG A 33 -0.01 2.89 -20.84
N ARG A 34 -0.32 3.90 -21.67
CA ARG A 34 -1.56 4.68 -21.57
C ARG A 34 -2.80 3.80 -21.72
N ARG A 35 -2.83 2.92 -22.74
CA ARG A 35 -3.96 2.03 -22.97
C ARG A 35 -4.23 1.14 -21.75
N TRP A 36 -3.20 0.52 -21.19
CA TRP A 36 -3.33 -0.32 -20.01
C TRP A 36 -3.73 0.46 -18.77
N LEU A 37 -3.23 1.69 -18.60
CA LEU A 37 -3.66 2.58 -17.51
C LEU A 37 -5.16 2.90 -17.61
N ILE A 38 -5.67 3.24 -18.80
CA ILE A 38 -7.09 3.55 -19.02
C ILE A 38 -7.96 2.31 -18.77
N ILE A 39 -7.57 1.14 -19.28
CA ILE A 39 -8.27 -0.14 -19.03
C ILE A 39 -8.30 -0.42 -17.51
N ALA A 40 -7.19 -0.30 -16.84
CA ALA A 40 -7.07 -0.56 -15.41
C ALA A 40 -7.92 0.40 -14.56
N LEU A 41 -7.92 1.70 -14.88
CA LEU A 41 -8.79 2.69 -14.23
C LEU A 41 -10.27 2.38 -14.46
N THR A 42 -10.64 1.97 -15.67
CA THR A 42 -12.02 1.54 -16.00
C THR A 42 -12.42 0.34 -15.16
N VAL A 43 -11.59 -0.71 -15.14
CA VAL A 43 -11.84 -1.92 -14.34
C VAL A 43 -11.92 -1.58 -12.85
N SER A 44 -11.04 -0.70 -12.35
CA SER A 44 -11.05 -0.26 -10.95
C SER A 44 -12.35 0.46 -10.59
N ALA A 45 -12.82 1.39 -11.43
CA ALA A 45 -14.08 2.10 -11.21
C ALA A 45 -15.29 1.14 -11.24
N LEU A 46 -15.33 0.23 -12.22
CA LEU A 46 -16.41 -0.75 -12.35
C LEU A 46 -16.45 -1.73 -11.18
N THR A 47 -15.31 -2.31 -10.80
CA THR A 47 -15.25 -3.25 -9.67
C THR A 47 -15.57 -2.57 -8.35
N THR A 48 -15.17 -1.32 -8.16
CA THR A 48 -15.54 -0.52 -6.99
C THR A 48 -17.05 -0.29 -6.92
N GLY A 49 -17.68 0.17 -8.00
CA GLY A 49 -19.13 0.36 -8.03
C GLY A 49 -19.91 -0.95 -7.89
N ALA A 50 -19.44 -2.04 -8.52
CA ALA A 50 -20.07 -3.36 -8.47
C ALA A 50 -20.10 -3.98 -7.05
N MET A 51 -19.21 -3.57 -6.15
CA MET A 51 -19.28 -3.97 -4.73
C MET A 51 -20.63 -3.65 -4.09
N ALA A 52 -21.30 -2.59 -4.52
CA ALA A 52 -22.60 -2.18 -3.98
C ALA A 52 -23.75 -3.12 -4.32
N VAL A 53 -23.64 -3.83 -5.42
CA VAL A 53 -24.72 -4.72 -5.95
C VAL A 53 -24.40 -6.20 -5.82
N ALA A 54 -23.18 -6.54 -5.46
CA ALA A 54 -22.78 -7.92 -5.19
C ALA A 54 -23.59 -8.52 -4.03
N SER A 55 -23.96 -9.81 -4.14
CA SER A 55 -24.82 -10.50 -3.19
C SER A 55 -24.21 -11.78 -2.62
N SER A 56 -23.09 -12.26 -3.17
CA SER A 56 -22.43 -13.49 -2.71
C SER A 56 -20.98 -13.24 -2.27
N ASN A 57 -20.51 -14.05 -1.32
CA ASN A 57 -19.11 -13.96 -0.88
C ASN A 57 -18.12 -14.19 -2.03
N MET A 58 -18.45 -15.09 -2.96
CA MET A 58 -17.60 -15.34 -4.12
C MET A 58 -17.54 -14.12 -5.05
N ALA A 59 -18.66 -13.43 -5.26
CA ALA A 59 -18.66 -12.18 -6.03
C ALA A 59 -17.81 -11.11 -5.38
N TYR A 60 -17.89 -10.92 -4.06
CA TYR A 60 -17.02 -9.98 -3.32
C TYR A 60 -15.55 -10.34 -3.48
N LEU A 61 -15.18 -11.61 -3.33
CA LEU A 61 -13.78 -12.05 -3.49
C LEU A 61 -13.28 -11.80 -4.91
N ALA A 62 -14.07 -12.15 -5.92
CA ALA A 62 -13.72 -11.92 -7.33
C ALA A 62 -13.55 -10.43 -7.65
N LEU A 63 -14.48 -9.57 -7.19
CA LEU A 63 -14.40 -8.13 -7.38
C LEU A 63 -13.18 -7.53 -6.67
N ARG A 64 -12.87 -7.98 -5.45
CA ARG A 64 -11.68 -7.53 -4.71
C ARG A 64 -10.40 -7.97 -5.39
N PHE A 65 -10.30 -9.23 -5.85
CA PHE A 65 -9.15 -9.71 -6.60
C PHE A 65 -8.95 -8.92 -7.90
N THR A 66 -10.00 -8.78 -8.71
CA THR A 66 -9.94 -8.04 -9.98
C THR A 66 -9.61 -6.56 -9.76
N GLY A 67 -10.20 -5.93 -8.73
CA GLY A 67 -9.86 -4.58 -8.30
C GLY A 67 -8.40 -4.44 -7.87
N GLY A 68 -7.86 -5.45 -7.20
CA GLY A 68 -6.44 -5.52 -6.83
C GLY A 68 -5.52 -5.55 -8.06
N VAL A 69 -5.81 -6.43 -9.04
CA VAL A 69 -5.08 -6.47 -10.32
C VAL A 69 -5.10 -5.11 -11.00
N ALA A 70 -6.27 -4.50 -11.11
CA ALA A 70 -6.44 -3.19 -11.72
C ALA A 70 -5.63 -2.11 -10.97
N SER A 71 -5.67 -2.10 -9.65
CA SER A 71 -4.93 -1.16 -8.80
C SER A 71 -3.41 -1.25 -9.02
N ALA A 72 -2.87 -2.47 -9.15
CA ALA A 72 -1.45 -2.67 -9.46
C ALA A 72 -1.07 -2.10 -10.83
N PHE A 73 -1.88 -2.37 -11.86
CA PHE A 73 -1.67 -1.82 -13.20
C PHE A 73 -1.71 -0.29 -13.19
N VAL A 74 -2.68 0.31 -12.45
CA VAL A 74 -2.77 1.77 -12.31
C VAL A 74 -1.48 2.32 -11.71
N LEU A 75 -1.01 1.77 -10.59
CA LEU A 75 0.20 2.27 -9.94
C LEU A 75 1.44 2.11 -10.83
N VAL A 76 1.62 0.94 -11.44
CA VAL A 76 2.80 0.65 -12.28
C VAL A 76 2.83 1.54 -13.50
N PHE A 77 1.75 1.62 -14.27
CA PHE A 77 1.74 2.38 -15.52
C PHE A 77 1.64 3.90 -15.31
N ALA A 78 0.91 4.38 -14.28
CA ALA A 78 0.91 5.79 -13.93
C ALA A 78 2.29 6.25 -13.47
N SER A 79 2.94 5.47 -12.59
CA SER A 79 4.30 5.79 -12.12
C SER A 79 5.29 5.80 -13.29
N ALA A 80 5.25 4.80 -14.19
CA ALA A 80 6.13 4.79 -15.36
C ALA A 80 5.93 6.04 -16.23
N LEU A 81 4.67 6.36 -16.60
CA LEU A 81 4.36 7.51 -17.44
C LEU A 81 4.76 8.84 -16.81
N VAL A 82 4.53 9.02 -15.50
CA VAL A 82 4.86 10.26 -14.80
C VAL A 82 6.36 10.38 -14.58
N LEU A 83 7.02 9.33 -14.08
CA LEU A 83 8.45 9.40 -13.74
C LEU A 83 9.33 9.54 -14.97
N ASP A 84 8.99 8.88 -16.11
CA ASP A 84 9.71 9.03 -17.36
C ASP A 84 9.62 10.49 -17.88
N ARG A 85 8.46 11.13 -17.76
CA ARG A 85 8.29 12.55 -18.13
C ARG A 85 9.03 13.50 -17.21
N LEU A 86 8.98 13.27 -15.89
CA LEU A 86 9.73 14.06 -14.94
C LEU A 86 11.23 13.94 -15.18
N GLY A 87 11.72 12.71 -15.49
CA GLY A 87 13.10 12.47 -15.85
C GLY A 87 13.51 13.21 -17.12
N ALA A 88 12.71 13.13 -18.18
CA ALA A 88 12.95 13.83 -19.45
C ALA A 88 12.92 15.37 -19.31
N ALA A 89 12.14 15.88 -18.34
CA ALA A 89 12.07 17.32 -18.03
C ALA A 89 13.13 17.77 -17.02
N GLY A 90 14.01 16.88 -16.52
CA GLY A 90 14.98 17.19 -15.46
C GLY A 90 14.35 17.50 -14.10
N ARG A 91 13.09 17.10 -13.87
CA ARG A 91 12.30 17.40 -12.67
C ARG A 91 12.02 16.14 -11.84
N SER A 92 13.02 15.26 -11.69
CA SER A 92 12.93 14.07 -10.85
C SER A 92 12.66 14.39 -9.37
N ASP A 93 12.92 15.61 -8.92
CA ASP A 93 12.59 16.17 -7.62
C ASP A 93 11.09 16.10 -7.31
N LEU A 94 10.24 16.17 -8.33
CA LEU A 94 8.78 16.11 -8.21
C LEU A 94 8.20 14.69 -8.07
N SER A 95 9.03 13.65 -8.09
CA SER A 95 8.55 12.26 -7.95
C SER A 95 7.78 12.03 -6.65
N ALA A 96 8.16 12.67 -5.54
CA ALA A 96 7.44 12.61 -4.27
C ALA A 96 6.02 13.17 -4.38
N VAL A 97 5.78 14.19 -5.23
CA VAL A 97 4.45 14.76 -5.47
C VAL A 97 3.52 13.74 -6.15
N HIS A 98 4.05 12.94 -7.09
CA HIS A 98 3.28 11.84 -7.69
C HIS A 98 2.79 10.85 -6.63
N PHE A 99 3.67 10.41 -5.73
CA PHE A 99 3.30 9.48 -4.67
C PHE A 99 2.44 10.10 -3.56
N ALA A 100 2.50 11.43 -3.36
CA ALA A 100 1.60 12.13 -2.45
C ALA A 100 0.12 11.97 -2.85
N GLY A 101 -0.15 11.73 -4.14
CA GLY A 101 -1.48 11.39 -4.65
C GLY A 101 -2.14 10.21 -3.94
N VAL A 102 -1.38 9.24 -3.44
CA VAL A 102 -1.90 8.11 -2.64
C VAL A 102 -2.50 8.63 -1.34
N GLY A 103 -1.77 9.46 -0.60
CA GLY A 103 -2.26 10.07 0.64
C GLY A 103 -3.47 10.98 0.43
N VAL A 104 -3.44 11.80 -0.62
CA VAL A 104 -4.56 12.65 -1.01
C VAL A 104 -5.79 11.81 -1.35
N GLY A 105 -5.63 10.71 -2.09
CA GLY A 105 -6.73 9.79 -2.42
C GLY A 105 -7.33 9.13 -1.18
N ILE A 106 -6.51 8.72 -0.21
CA ILE A 106 -6.96 8.19 1.09
C ILE A 106 -7.76 9.27 1.84
N ALA A 107 -7.25 10.49 1.94
CA ALA A 107 -7.94 11.59 2.63
C ALA A 107 -9.28 11.94 1.97
N LEU A 108 -9.32 12.04 0.64
CA LEU A 108 -10.55 12.30 -0.11
C LEU A 108 -11.58 11.17 0.07
N SER A 109 -11.15 9.91 0.04
CA SER A 109 -12.05 8.78 0.30
C SER A 109 -12.60 8.78 1.72
N ALA A 110 -11.79 9.17 2.71
CA ALA A 110 -12.23 9.30 4.10
C ALA A 110 -13.31 10.40 4.26
N VAL A 111 -13.11 11.55 3.61
CA VAL A 111 -14.11 12.64 3.61
C VAL A 111 -15.39 12.18 2.92
N LEU A 112 -15.29 11.52 1.75
CA LEU A 112 -16.45 11.00 1.02
C LEU A 112 -17.28 10.04 1.88
N VAL A 113 -16.61 9.02 2.41
CA VAL A 113 -17.27 7.97 3.21
C VAL A 113 -17.86 8.54 4.49
N GLY A 114 -17.12 9.43 5.18
CA GLY A 114 -17.58 10.11 6.39
C GLY A 114 -18.79 11.01 6.13
N SER A 115 -18.78 11.80 5.06
CA SER A 115 -19.90 12.68 4.69
C SER A 115 -21.15 11.87 4.33
N LEU A 116 -21.01 10.81 3.53
CA LEU A 116 -22.14 9.95 3.20
C LEU A 116 -22.72 9.24 4.43
N ALA A 117 -21.87 8.79 5.35
CA ALA A 117 -22.32 8.21 6.61
C ALA A 117 -23.07 9.22 7.47
N ALA A 118 -22.61 10.46 7.55
CA ALA A 118 -23.28 11.54 8.30
C ALA A 118 -24.66 11.88 7.72
N TRP A 119 -24.88 11.72 6.43
CA TRP A 119 -26.18 11.89 5.76
C TRP A 119 -27.05 10.63 5.78
N GLY A 120 -26.68 9.61 6.57
CA GLY A 120 -27.42 8.36 6.69
C GLY A 120 -27.20 7.38 5.56
N GLY A 121 -26.20 7.61 4.69
CA GLY A 121 -25.86 6.72 3.60
C GLY A 121 -25.28 5.39 4.11
N GLY A 122 -25.80 4.26 3.60
CA GLY A 122 -25.31 2.93 3.93
C GLY A 122 -24.06 2.57 3.13
N TRP A 123 -23.47 1.40 3.42
CA TRP A 123 -22.26 0.91 2.75
C TRP A 123 -22.39 0.80 1.21
N ARG A 124 -23.62 0.52 0.71
CA ARG A 124 -23.89 0.46 -0.74
C ARG A 124 -23.71 1.82 -1.42
N SER A 125 -24.26 2.89 -0.83
CA SER A 125 -24.10 4.25 -1.37
C SER A 125 -22.64 4.70 -1.33
N GLN A 126 -21.87 4.29 -0.32
CA GLN A 126 -20.43 4.59 -0.23
C GLN A 126 -19.64 3.92 -1.36
N TRP A 127 -19.93 2.65 -1.69
CA TRP A 127 -19.29 1.96 -2.82
C TRP A 127 -19.70 2.56 -4.18
N LEU A 128 -20.99 2.88 -4.38
CA LEU A 128 -21.47 3.52 -5.61
C LEU A 128 -20.83 4.89 -5.82
N ALA A 129 -20.80 5.72 -4.79
CA ALA A 129 -20.18 7.05 -4.87
C ALA A 129 -18.68 6.96 -5.13
N SER A 130 -17.98 6.01 -4.50
CA SER A 130 -16.55 5.77 -4.75
C SER A 130 -16.30 5.33 -6.20
N GLY A 131 -17.15 4.44 -6.74
CA GLY A 131 -17.08 4.02 -8.14
C GLY A 131 -17.33 5.19 -9.11
N LEU A 132 -18.31 6.04 -8.83
CA LEU A 132 -18.63 7.22 -9.64
C LEU A 132 -17.48 8.24 -9.64
N ILE A 133 -16.92 8.55 -8.47
CA ILE A 133 -15.76 9.46 -8.37
C ILE A 133 -14.56 8.88 -9.12
N SER A 134 -14.34 7.57 -9.03
CA SER A 134 -13.28 6.89 -9.79
C SER A 134 -13.49 7.00 -11.30
N ALA A 135 -14.75 6.91 -11.76
CA ALA A 135 -15.09 7.09 -13.17
C ALA A 135 -14.91 8.55 -13.65
N LEU A 136 -15.24 9.54 -12.80
CA LEU A 136 -14.96 10.94 -13.09
C LEU A 136 -13.46 11.23 -13.16
N ALA A 137 -12.68 10.68 -12.22
CA ALA A 137 -11.23 10.78 -12.24
C ALA A 137 -10.61 10.12 -13.48
N LEU A 138 -11.17 8.97 -13.93
CA LEU A 138 -10.77 8.34 -15.20
C LEU A 138 -10.94 9.31 -16.38
N GLY A 139 -12.07 10.01 -16.49
CA GLY A 139 -12.29 11.01 -17.55
C GLY A 139 -11.23 12.11 -17.56
N THR A 140 -10.88 12.62 -16.37
CA THR A 140 -9.83 13.62 -16.20
C THR A 140 -8.46 13.07 -16.65
N VAL A 141 -8.07 11.87 -16.19
CA VAL A 141 -6.80 11.23 -16.55
C VAL A 141 -6.72 10.95 -18.04
N ALA A 142 -7.81 10.45 -18.66
CA ALA A 142 -7.87 10.17 -20.09
C ALA A 142 -7.63 11.40 -20.95
N GLY A 143 -8.12 12.57 -20.50
CA GLY A 143 -7.89 13.87 -21.18
C GLY A 143 -6.48 14.43 -20.98
N LEU A 144 -5.84 14.16 -19.84
CA LEU A 144 -4.53 14.73 -19.51
C LEU A 144 -3.35 13.96 -20.11
N ILE A 145 -3.50 12.65 -20.34
CA ILE A 145 -2.41 11.79 -20.82
C ILE A 145 -2.47 11.69 -22.35
N PRO A 146 -1.54 12.31 -23.12
CA PRO A 146 -1.52 12.22 -24.57
C PRO A 146 -1.17 10.81 -25.05
N ASP A 147 -1.68 10.47 -26.22
CA ASP A 147 -1.43 9.19 -26.90
C ASP A 147 -0.07 9.26 -27.63
N ARG A 148 0.98 8.84 -26.95
CA ARG A 148 2.31 8.70 -27.55
C ARG A 148 2.75 7.25 -27.49
N VAL A 149 3.19 6.71 -28.62
CA VAL A 149 3.84 5.40 -28.67
C VAL A 149 5.24 5.56 -28.08
N GLU A 150 5.49 4.92 -26.94
CA GLU A 150 6.81 4.90 -26.32
C GLU A 150 7.58 3.67 -26.81
N PRO A 151 8.85 3.81 -27.23
CA PRO A 151 9.68 2.67 -27.58
C PRO A 151 9.93 1.82 -26.34
N VAL A 152 9.67 0.52 -26.44
CA VAL A 152 10.05 -0.45 -25.43
C VAL A 152 11.55 -0.66 -25.49
N THR A 153 12.29 -0.20 -24.48
CA THR A 153 13.72 -0.46 -24.37
C THR A 153 13.89 -1.89 -23.84
N GLU A 154 14.36 -2.78 -24.71
CA GLU A 154 14.80 -4.11 -24.31
C GLU A 154 16.10 -4.00 -23.50
N MET A 155 16.07 -4.47 -22.26
CA MET A 155 17.27 -4.62 -21.45
C MET A 155 17.58 -6.11 -21.29
N THR A 156 18.81 -6.49 -21.58
CA THR A 156 19.33 -7.85 -21.40
C THR A 156 19.37 -8.23 -19.93
N ALA A 157 18.77 -9.38 -19.61
CA ALA A 157 18.80 -9.94 -18.26
C ALA A 157 20.20 -10.54 -17.95
N HIS A 158 20.79 -10.11 -16.86
CA HIS A 158 22.01 -10.72 -16.32
C HIS A 158 21.66 -11.56 -15.08
N ALA A 159 22.27 -12.73 -14.94
CA ALA A 159 22.06 -13.61 -13.80
C ALA A 159 22.46 -12.91 -12.49
N SER A 160 21.55 -12.91 -11.52
CA SER A 160 21.79 -12.34 -10.20
C SER A 160 22.59 -13.32 -9.34
N ARG A 161 23.71 -12.86 -8.75
CA ARG A 161 24.42 -13.61 -7.71
C ARG A 161 23.73 -13.44 -6.37
N ALA A 162 23.62 -14.52 -5.59
CA ALA A 162 23.07 -14.47 -4.24
C ALA A 162 23.80 -13.44 -3.38
N ASN A 163 23.05 -12.51 -2.78
CA ASN A 163 23.56 -11.50 -1.87
C ASN A 163 22.81 -11.62 -0.53
N PRO A 164 23.47 -12.10 0.56
CA PRO A 164 22.82 -12.28 1.86
C PRO A 164 22.19 -11.00 2.41
N ARG A 165 22.79 -9.86 2.12
CA ARG A 165 22.26 -8.54 2.54
C ARG A 165 20.95 -8.21 1.82
N LEU A 166 20.89 -8.51 0.53
CA LEU A 166 19.64 -8.36 -0.23
C LEU A 166 18.57 -9.32 0.30
N ALA A 167 18.94 -10.56 0.63
CA ALA A 167 18.00 -11.54 1.19
C ALA A 167 17.42 -11.05 2.53
N ALA A 168 18.26 -10.57 3.45
CA ALA A 168 17.79 -9.98 4.72
C ALA A 168 16.85 -8.78 4.49
N PHE A 169 17.17 -7.93 3.52
CA PHE A 169 16.35 -6.77 3.18
C PHE A 169 15.01 -7.15 2.52
N VAL A 170 15.00 -8.22 1.71
CA VAL A 170 13.76 -8.80 1.15
C VAL A 170 12.85 -9.33 2.26
N VAL A 171 13.42 -10.06 3.24
CA VAL A 171 12.66 -10.54 4.40
C VAL A 171 12.12 -9.37 5.23
N ALA A 172 12.96 -8.35 5.51
CA ALA A 172 12.54 -7.15 6.21
C ALA A 172 11.36 -6.46 5.52
N TYR A 173 11.39 -6.39 4.20
CA TYR A 173 10.31 -5.78 3.40
C TYR A 173 9.03 -6.63 3.38
N GLY A 174 9.16 -7.95 3.40
CA GLY A 174 8.02 -8.86 3.57
C GLY A 174 7.37 -8.72 4.96
N LEU A 175 8.17 -8.62 6.02
CA LEU A 175 7.71 -8.37 7.38
C LEU A 175 7.03 -7.01 7.53
N PHE A 176 7.54 -5.97 6.85
CA PHE A 176 6.86 -4.69 6.75
C PHE A 176 5.50 -4.85 6.07
N GLY A 177 5.42 -5.56 4.93
CA GLY A 177 4.15 -5.83 4.24
C GLY A 177 3.12 -6.52 5.14
N PHE A 178 3.54 -7.47 5.97
CA PHE A 178 2.70 -8.14 6.96
C PHE A 178 2.28 -7.20 8.09
N GLY A 179 3.23 -6.46 8.65
CA GLY A 179 2.99 -5.66 9.86
C GLY A 179 2.04 -4.48 9.62
N TYR A 180 2.33 -3.65 8.62
CA TYR A 180 1.53 -2.44 8.41
C TYR A 180 0.10 -2.75 7.96
N VAL A 181 -0.08 -3.80 7.14
CA VAL A 181 -1.37 -4.09 6.53
C VAL A 181 -2.43 -4.55 7.53
N ILE A 182 -2.03 -5.15 8.64
CA ILE A 182 -2.95 -5.56 9.73
C ILE A 182 -3.63 -4.31 10.28
N THR A 183 -2.85 -3.32 10.68
CA THR A 183 -3.40 -2.05 11.18
C THR A 183 -4.14 -1.30 10.08
N ALA A 184 -3.61 -1.20 8.88
CA ALA A 184 -4.29 -0.58 7.74
C ALA A 184 -5.65 -1.22 7.44
N THR A 185 -5.81 -2.53 7.64
CA THR A 185 -7.07 -3.22 7.37
C THR A 185 -8.08 -3.07 8.51
N PHE A 186 -7.62 -3.10 9.77
CA PHE A 186 -8.51 -3.23 10.92
C PHE A 186 -8.57 -2.02 11.85
N LEU A 187 -7.83 -0.93 11.58
CA LEU A 187 -7.81 0.26 12.44
C LEU A 187 -9.22 0.82 12.69
N VAL A 188 -10.05 0.92 11.64
CA VAL A 188 -11.44 1.34 11.78
C VAL A 188 -12.26 0.35 12.61
N ALA A 189 -11.99 -0.96 12.49
CA ALA A 189 -12.67 -1.98 13.28
C ALA A 189 -12.30 -1.90 14.78
N ILE A 190 -11.04 -1.53 15.09
CA ILE A 190 -10.56 -1.26 16.45
C ILE A 190 -11.32 -0.06 17.04
N VAL A 191 -11.41 1.04 16.27
CA VAL A 191 -12.14 2.26 16.67
C VAL A 191 -13.62 1.96 16.94
N ARG A 192 -14.27 1.22 16.07
CA ARG A 192 -15.69 0.82 16.22
C ARG A 192 -15.95 -0.07 17.41
N GLY A 193 -14.94 -0.77 17.92
CA GLY A 193 -15.03 -1.64 19.09
C GLY A 193 -15.21 -0.90 20.42
N SER A 194 -15.03 0.43 20.45
CA SER A 194 -15.21 1.26 21.65
C SER A 194 -16.16 2.42 21.39
N ASP A 195 -17.18 2.57 22.21
CA ASP A 195 -18.16 3.66 22.08
C ASP A 195 -17.52 5.04 22.21
N GLN A 196 -16.48 5.18 23.03
CA GLN A 196 -15.74 6.43 23.22
C GLN A 196 -14.94 6.85 21.96
N MET A 197 -14.53 5.89 21.13
CA MET A 197 -13.71 6.15 19.95
C MET A 197 -14.52 6.22 18.65
N ARG A 198 -15.74 5.71 18.64
CA ARG A 198 -16.58 5.60 17.43
C ARG A 198 -16.78 6.93 16.69
N SER A 199 -16.91 8.03 17.43
CA SER A 199 -17.04 9.39 16.85
C SER A 199 -15.79 9.85 16.09
N PHE A 200 -14.62 9.25 16.34
CA PHE A 200 -13.35 9.57 15.67
C PHE A 200 -13.11 8.75 14.41
N GLU A 201 -13.98 7.78 14.09
CA GLU A 201 -13.83 6.90 12.92
C GLU A 201 -13.55 7.65 11.61
N PRO A 202 -14.29 8.73 11.25
CA PRO A 202 -14.02 9.47 10.01
C PRO A 202 -12.64 10.14 10.01
N LEU A 203 -12.16 10.57 11.19
CA LEU A 203 -10.88 11.26 11.33
C LEU A 203 -9.68 10.31 11.17
N VAL A 204 -9.82 9.04 11.55
CA VAL A 204 -8.72 8.08 11.53
C VAL A 204 -8.13 7.95 10.12
N TRP A 205 -8.95 7.67 9.13
CA TRP A 205 -8.48 7.55 7.75
C TRP A 205 -8.09 8.89 7.12
N LEU A 206 -8.73 9.98 7.52
CA LEU A 206 -8.32 11.33 7.13
C LEU A 206 -6.89 11.62 7.60
N VAL A 207 -6.58 11.31 8.86
CA VAL A 207 -5.23 11.49 9.42
C VAL A 207 -4.22 10.58 8.69
N VAL A 208 -4.56 9.31 8.44
CA VAL A 208 -3.70 8.42 7.63
C VAL A 208 -3.39 9.05 6.27
N GLY A 209 -4.39 9.55 5.55
CA GLY A 209 -4.20 10.17 4.23
C GLY A 209 -3.35 11.43 4.27
N LEU A 210 -3.64 12.33 5.21
CA LEU A 210 -2.90 13.60 5.35
C LEU A 210 -1.43 13.39 5.72
N THR A 211 -1.12 12.40 6.56
CA THR A 211 0.26 12.08 6.93
C THR A 211 0.98 11.24 5.87
N ALA A 212 0.26 10.45 5.09
CA ALA A 212 0.82 9.68 3.98
C ALA A 212 1.28 10.57 2.82
N ALA A 213 0.59 11.68 2.57
CA ALA A 213 0.92 12.58 1.47
C ALA A 213 2.38 13.08 1.50
N PRO A 214 2.93 13.59 2.61
CA PRO A 214 4.34 14.02 2.68
C PRO A 214 5.33 12.87 2.96
N SER A 215 4.87 11.65 3.25
CA SER A 215 5.68 10.55 3.76
C SER A 215 6.87 10.22 2.86
N VAL A 216 6.69 10.11 1.54
CA VAL A 216 7.79 9.79 0.61
C VAL A 216 8.86 10.88 0.60
N ALA A 217 8.45 12.16 0.56
CA ALA A 217 9.40 13.29 0.59
C ALA A 217 10.20 13.31 1.90
N LEU A 218 9.50 13.14 3.04
CA LEU A 218 10.12 13.10 4.36
C LEU A 218 11.17 11.99 4.45
N TRP A 219 10.77 10.76 4.16
CA TRP A 219 11.65 9.60 4.32
C TRP A 219 12.78 9.52 3.29
N THR A 220 12.57 10.05 2.08
CA THR A 220 13.65 10.22 1.11
C THR A 220 14.69 11.20 1.63
N SER A 221 14.28 12.32 2.22
CA SER A 221 15.19 13.30 2.82
C SER A 221 15.96 12.72 4.03
N VAL A 222 15.26 11.93 4.89
CA VAL A 222 15.92 11.22 6.00
C VAL A 222 16.94 10.22 5.46
N GLY A 223 16.56 9.44 4.42
CA GLY A 223 17.43 8.45 3.79
C GLY A 223 18.69 9.04 3.15
N GLN A 224 18.61 10.28 2.66
CA GLN A 224 19.78 11.02 2.15
C GLN A 224 20.76 11.40 3.29
N LYS A 225 20.24 11.71 4.48
CA LYS A 225 21.05 12.16 5.64
C LYS A 225 21.67 11.00 6.42
N VAL A 226 20.90 9.96 6.72
CA VAL A 226 21.34 8.87 7.62
C VAL A 226 21.62 7.54 6.90
N GLY A 227 21.37 7.48 5.59
CA GLY A 227 21.46 6.27 4.80
C GLY A 227 20.13 5.50 4.69
N ILE A 228 19.94 4.82 3.57
CA ILE A 228 18.64 4.18 3.22
C ILE A 228 18.25 3.09 4.23
N ALA A 229 19.17 2.22 4.62
CA ALA A 229 18.88 1.12 5.54
C ALA A 229 18.51 1.61 6.94
N ARG A 230 19.22 2.63 7.44
CA ARG A 230 18.90 3.23 8.75
C ARG A 230 17.57 3.99 8.72
N ALA A 231 17.29 4.71 7.63
CA ALA A 231 16.01 5.38 7.47
C ALA A 231 14.85 4.39 7.39
N PHE A 232 15.02 3.27 6.65
CA PHE A 232 14.04 2.18 6.58
C PHE A 232 13.79 1.58 7.98
N ALA A 233 14.84 1.26 8.71
CA ALA A 233 14.74 0.71 10.06
C ALA A 233 14.04 1.68 11.03
N LEU A 234 14.41 2.96 11.01
CA LEU A 234 13.77 3.99 11.83
C LEU A 234 12.27 4.12 11.51
N ALA A 235 11.92 4.14 10.22
CA ALA A 235 10.53 4.20 9.80
C ALA A 235 9.73 2.99 10.26
N CYS A 236 10.28 1.76 10.13
CA CYS A 236 9.64 0.54 10.63
C CYS A 236 9.47 0.56 12.16
N ALA A 237 10.47 1.06 12.91
CA ALA A 237 10.37 1.17 14.36
C ALA A 237 9.27 2.17 14.78
N ILE A 238 9.20 3.33 14.11
CA ILE A 238 8.13 4.32 14.34
C ILE A 238 6.76 3.74 14.02
N GLU A 239 6.64 2.99 12.91
CA GLU A 239 5.40 2.34 12.55
C GLU A 239 5.00 1.24 13.55
N ALA A 240 5.98 0.47 14.08
CA ALA A 240 5.73 -0.51 15.13
C ALA A 240 5.14 0.13 16.40
N VAL A 241 5.63 1.33 16.79
CA VAL A 241 5.04 2.12 17.88
C VAL A 241 3.60 2.51 17.55
N GLY A 242 3.32 2.96 16.32
CA GLY A 242 1.97 3.27 15.85
C GLY A 242 1.04 2.07 15.92
N VAL A 243 1.49 0.93 15.42
CA VAL A 243 0.71 -0.34 15.47
C VAL A 243 0.43 -0.76 16.91
N ALA A 244 1.42 -0.74 17.80
CA ALA A 244 1.25 -1.08 19.20
C ALA A 244 0.31 -0.10 19.92
N SER A 245 0.40 1.21 19.65
CA SER A 245 -0.46 2.22 20.25
C SER A 245 -1.94 2.03 19.91
N SER A 246 -2.27 1.47 18.74
CA SER A 246 -3.63 1.22 18.29
C SER A 246 -4.42 0.26 19.21
N VAL A 247 -3.71 -0.59 19.97
CA VAL A 247 -4.32 -1.62 20.85
C VAL A 247 -3.92 -1.49 22.33
N LEU A 248 -2.80 -0.84 22.63
CA LEU A 248 -2.34 -0.64 24.00
C LEU A 248 -2.84 0.69 24.60
N TRP A 249 -3.15 1.65 23.76
CA TRP A 249 -3.66 2.96 24.18
C TRP A 249 -5.04 3.22 23.58
N LEU A 250 -6.05 2.56 24.13
CA LEU A 250 -7.45 2.60 23.68
C LEU A 250 -8.14 3.91 24.10
N ALA A 251 -7.59 5.03 23.59
CA ALA A 251 -8.14 6.37 23.71
C ALA A 251 -8.08 7.09 22.34
N PRO A 252 -8.87 8.12 22.11
CA PRO A 252 -8.83 8.87 20.85
C PRO A 252 -7.42 9.33 20.43
N SER A 253 -6.61 9.81 21.39
CA SER A 253 -5.23 10.21 21.15
C SER A 253 -4.33 9.06 20.72
N GLY A 254 -4.46 7.86 21.32
CA GLY A 254 -3.69 6.68 20.95
C GLY A 254 -4.00 6.20 19.53
N VAL A 255 -5.28 6.18 19.16
CA VAL A 255 -5.71 5.76 17.83
C VAL A 255 -5.32 6.80 16.75
N LEU A 256 -5.45 8.09 17.05
CA LEU A 256 -5.00 9.15 16.13
C LEU A 256 -3.47 9.14 15.96
N LEU A 257 -2.72 8.83 17.02
CA LEU A 257 -1.28 8.60 16.92
C LEU A 257 -0.98 7.40 16.02
N ALA A 258 -1.67 6.27 16.21
CA ALA A 258 -1.54 5.10 15.34
C ALA A 258 -1.81 5.46 13.87
N ALA A 259 -2.87 6.20 13.60
CA ALA A 259 -3.22 6.66 12.25
C ALA A 259 -2.14 7.57 11.64
N ALA A 260 -1.61 8.51 12.45
CA ALA A 260 -0.58 9.45 12.00
C ALA A 260 0.75 8.75 11.71
N LEU A 261 1.16 7.81 12.57
CA LEU A 261 2.39 7.05 12.39
C LEU A 261 2.28 6.07 11.22
N LEU A 262 1.15 5.34 11.09
CA LEU A 262 0.87 4.48 9.95
C LEU A 262 0.96 5.26 8.64
N GLY A 263 0.21 6.35 8.50
CA GLY A 263 0.22 7.18 7.30
C GLY A 263 1.59 7.78 7.03
N GLY A 264 2.22 8.36 8.06
CA GLY A 264 3.51 9.03 7.96
C GLY A 264 4.71 8.12 7.62
N THR A 265 4.55 6.79 7.68
CA THR A 265 5.65 5.85 7.47
C THR A 265 5.46 4.93 6.26
N PHE A 266 4.27 4.36 6.02
CA PHE A 266 4.11 3.23 5.09
C PHE A 266 4.56 3.51 3.65
N MET A 267 4.24 4.69 3.10
CA MET A 267 4.69 5.06 1.74
C MET A 267 6.20 5.34 1.69
N GLY A 268 6.73 5.94 2.75
CA GLY A 268 8.17 6.17 2.90
C GLY A 268 8.96 4.88 3.01
N ILE A 269 8.50 3.91 3.81
CA ILE A 269 9.12 2.58 3.93
C ILE A 269 9.08 1.87 2.58
N THR A 270 7.95 1.93 1.87
CA THR A 270 7.81 1.37 0.53
C THR A 270 8.86 1.94 -0.43
N ALA A 271 9.02 3.26 -0.47
CA ALA A 271 9.99 3.93 -1.33
C ALA A 271 11.44 3.58 -0.94
N LEU A 272 11.78 3.65 0.36
CA LEU A 272 13.11 3.29 0.88
C LEU A 272 13.45 1.83 0.61
N GLY A 273 12.47 0.93 0.75
CA GLY A 273 12.63 -0.50 0.48
C GLY A 273 13.05 -0.77 -0.95
N LEU A 274 12.36 -0.19 -1.92
CA LEU A 274 12.68 -0.36 -3.34
C LEU A 274 14.02 0.28 -3.73
N VAL A 275 14.33 1.46 -3.19
CA VAL A 275 15.63 2.13 -3.43
C VAL A 275 16.77 1.33 -2.79
N GLY A 276 16.59 0.85 -1.55
CA GLY A 276 17.59 0.04 -0.85
C GLY A 276 17.90 -1.26 -1.58
N ALA A 277 16.86 -1.97 -2.01
CA ALA A 277 17.00 -3.21 -2.76
C ALA A 277 17.76 -3.00 -4.09
N ARG A 278 17.46 -1.92 -4.82
CA ARG A 278 18.20 -1.57 -6.06
C ARG A 278 19.69 -1.33 -5.79
N ARG A 279 20.05 -0.66 -4.70
CA ARG A 279 21.45 -0.41 -4.31
C ARG A 279 22.20 -1.68 -3.91
N LEU A 280 21.49 -2.65 -3.31
CA LEU A 280 22.05 -3.95 -2.92
C LEU A 280 22.08 -4.97 -4.07
N SER A 281 21.35 -4.71 -5.14
CA SER A 281 21.30 -5.60 -6.31
C SER A 281 22.64 -5.61 -7.06
N ARG A 282 23.15 -6.82 -7.31
CA ARG A 282 24.35 -7.06 -8.13
C ARG A 282 24.01 -7.69 -9.49
N GLY A 283 22.73 -7.78 -9.83
CA GLY A 283 22.21 -8.38 -11.06
C GLY A 283 21.12 -7.53 -11.68
N ASP A 284 20.13 -8.19 -12.32
CA ASP A 284 19.01 -7.50 -12.96
C ASP A 284 18.14 -6.78 -11.90
N PRO A 285 18.02 -5.44 -11.97
CA PRO A 285 17.16 -4.68 -11.08
C PRO A 285 15.68 -5.07 -11.15
N ARG A 286 15.21 -5.57 -12.30
CA ARG A 286 13.82 -6.02 -12.49
C ARG A 286 13.53 -7.27 -11.65
N HIS A 287 14.45 -8.24 -11.67
CA HIS A 287 14.33 -9.44 -10.83
C HIS A 287 14.30 -9.08 -9.35
N THR A 288 15.21 -8.18 -8.92
CA THR A 288 15.24 -7.70 -7.53
C THR A 288 13.92 -7.04 -7.14
N LEU A 289 13.37 -6.17 -7.98
CA LEU A 289 12.08 -5.52 -7.71
C LEU A 289 10.92 -6.50 -7.69
N ALA A 290 10.93 -7.51 -8.57
CA ALA A 290 9.91 -8.57 -8.56
C ALA A 290 9.94 -9.38 -7.27
N VAL A 291 11.14 -9.76 -6.78
CA VAL A 291 11.31 -10.47 -5.51
C VAL A 291 10.86 -9.61 -4.32
N MET A 292 11.21 -8.33 -4.31
CA MET A 292 10.73 -7.38 -3.28
C MET A 292 9.21 -7.28 -3.28
N THR A 293 8.61 -7.11 -4.46
CA THR A 293 7.16 -7.04 -4.62
C THR A 293 6.48 -8.33 -4.18
N ALA A 294 7.07 -9.48 -4.50
CA ALA A 294 6.55 -10.79 -4.07
C ALA A 294 6.60 -10.95 -2.55
N ALA A 295 7.71 -10.61 -1.90
CA ALA A 295 7.85 -10.70 -0.45
C ALA A 295 6.85 -9.77 0.27
N PHE A 296 6.74 -8.52 -0.18
CA PHE A 296 5.78 -7.55 0.34
C PHE A 296 4.34 -8.00 0.15
N GLY A 297 3.99 -8.44 -1.06
CA GLY A 297 2.65 -8.92 -1.40
C GLY A 297 2.25 -10.16 -0.60
N LEU A 298 3.18 -11.11 -0.36
CA LEU A 298 2.93 -12.24 0.51
C LEU A 298 2.61 -11.81 1.94
N GLY A 299 3.37 -10.85 2.49
CA GLY A 299 3.06 -10.24 3.79
C GLY A 299 1.65 -9.64 3.84
N GLN A 300 1.29 -8.88 2.81
CA GLN A 300 -0.04 -8.27 2.69
C GLN A 300 -1.18 -9.29 2.54
N ILE A 301 -0.95 -10.43 1.91
CA ILE A 301 -1.95 -11.51 1.77
C ILE A 301 -2.15 -12.23 3.11
N VAL A 302 -1.07 -12.55 3.80
CA VAL A 302 -1.12 -13.30 5.06
C VAL A 302 -1.65 -12.45 6.22
N GLY A 303 -1.25 -11.18 6.31
CA GLY A 303 -1.56 -10.31 7.43
C GLY A 303 -3.05 -10.19 7.76
N PRO A 304 -3.91 -9.75 6.83
CA PRO A 304 -5.34 -9.58 7.11
C PRO A 304 -6.07 -10.88 7.42
N THR A 305 -5.72 -11.97 6.71
CA THR A 305 -6.27 -13.30 7.01
C THR A 305 -5.90 -13.74 8.42
N PHE A 306 -4.61 -13.65 8.79
CA PHE A 306 -4.13 -13.96 10.14
C PHE A 306 -4.87 -13.14 11.20
N ALA A 307 -4.92 -11.83 11.01
CA ALA A 307 -5.55 -10.95 11.99
C ALA A 307 -7.05 -11.21 12.15
N GLY A 308 -7.76 -11.47 11.07
CA GLY A 308 -9.19 -11.79 11.12
C GLY A 308 -9.49 -13.11 11.82
N VAL A 309 -8.74 -14.17 11.51
CA VAL A 309 -8.88 -15.50 12.13
C VAL A 309 -8.56 -15.45 13.62
N VAL A 310 -7.45 -14.79 13.99
CA VAL A 310 -7.08 -14.65 15.42
C VAL A 310 -8.11 -13.81 16.17
N TYR A 311 -8.64 -12.75 15.56
CA TYR A 311 -9.71 -11.98 16.19
C TYR A 311 -10.97 -12.82 16.42
N ASP A 312 -11.42 -13.59 15.43
CA ASP A 312 -12.62 -14.44 15.58
C ASP A 312 -12.42 -15.52 16.67
N ALA A 313 -11.17 -15.94 16.93
CA ALA A 313 -10.84 -16.89 18.00
C ALA A 313 -10.67 -16.23 19.39
N THR A 314 -10.18 -14.98 19.46
CA THR A 314 -9.81 -14.32 20.74
C THR A 314 -10.73 -13.17 21.14
N GLY A 315 -11.52 -12.66 20.21
CA GLY A 315 -12.39 -11.48 20.41
C GLY A 315 -11.64 -10.13 20.41
N ALA A 316 -10.32 -10.12 20.18
CA ALA A 316 -9.51 -8.91 20.29
C ALA A 316 -8.42 -8.79 19.19
N PHE A 317 -8.07 -7.55 18.84
CA PHE A 317 -6.95 -7.26 17.94
C PHE A 317 -5.59 -7.19 18.65
N LEU A 318 -5.53 -7.42 19.95
CA LEU A 318 -4.28 -7.30 20.72
C LEU A 318 -3.18 -8.20 20.16
N VAL A 319 -3.44 -9.49 20.04
CA VAL A 319 -2.46 -10.47 19.54
C VAL A 319 -2.04 -10.16 18.08
N PRO A 320 -2.97 -9.97 17.12
CA PRO A 320 -2.59 -9.63 15.76
C PRO A 320 -1.75 -8.35 15.65
N SER A 321 -2.11 -7.30 16.38
CA SER A 321 -1.40 -6.02 16.32
C SER A 321 -0.02 -6.10 16.98
N LEU A 322 0.13 -6.80 18.10
CA LEU A 322 1.46 -6.99 18.71
C LEU A 322 2.36 -7.89 17.86
N THR A 323 1.81 -8.91 17.19
CA THR A 323 2.56 -9.71 16.20
C THR A 323 3.01 -8.83 15.03
N ALA A 324 2.15 -7.93 14.55
CA ALA A 324 2.48 -6.96 13.50
C ALA A 324 3.61 -5.99 13.94
N ALA A 325 3.52 -5.43 15.15
CA ALA A 325 4.55 -4.56 15.71
C ALA A 325 5.89 -5.30 15.89
N SER A 326 5.85 -6.56 16.31
CA SER A 326 7.04 -7.41 16.43
C SER A 326 7.66 -7.68 15.06
N ALA A 327 6.86 -7.98 14.03
CA ALA A 327 7.33 -8.18 12.66
C ALA A 327 8.02 -6.92 12.11
N LEU A 328 7.45 -5.74 12.33
CA LEU A 328 8.04 -4.45 11.96
C LEU A 328 9.38 -4.22 12.68
N SER A 329 9.45 -4.53 13.97
CA SER A 329 10.67 -4.40 14.78
C SER A 329 11.78 -5.34 14.30
N VAL A 330 11.44 -6.61 13.99
CA VAL A 330 12.37 -7.58 13.39
C VAL A 330 12.82 -7.09 12.01
N GLY A 331 11.92 -6.57 11.19
CA GLY A 331 12.25 -5.97 9.89
C GLY A 331 13.23 -4.81 10.03
N ALA A 332 13.05 -3.94 11.02
CA ALA A 332 13.98 -2.86 11.33
C ALA A 332 15.39 -3.39 11.67
N LEU A 333 15.47 -4.41 12.52
CA LEU A 333 16.75 -5.02 12.92
C LEU A 333 17.46 -5.68 11.72
N LEU A 334 16.74 -6.45 10.90
CA LEU A 334 17.29 -7.09 9.71
C LEU A 334 17.85 -6.08 8.70
N ALA A 335 17.21 -4.93 8.54
CA ALA A 335 17.69 -3.88 7.65
C ALA A 335 19.01 -3.24 8.14
N ILE A 336 19.18 -3.10 9.46
CA ILE A 336 20.43 -2.57 10.05
C ILE A 336 21.55 -3.60 9.95
N VAL A 337 21.32 -4.84 10.36
CA VAL A 337 22.34 -5.91 10.33
C VAL A 337 22.83 -6.14 8.91
N GLY A 338 21.94 -6.13 7.94
CA GLY A 338 22.31 -6.22 6.51
C GLY A 338 23.16 -5.05 6.00
N SER A 339 23.21 -3.91 6.73
CA SER A 339 23.97 -2.72 6.33
C SER A 339 25.32 -2.54 7.07
N ALA A 340 25.53 -3.20 8.21
CA ALA A 340 26.60 -2.91 9.17
C ALA A 340 28.03 -3.30 8.74
N GLU A 341 28.23 -4.02 7.63
CA GLU A 341 29.55 -4.50 7.21
C GLU A 341 30.23 -3.65 6.12
N THR A 342 29.93 -2.36 6.03
CA THR A 342 30.57 -1.43 5.06
C THR A 342 31.27 -0.23 5.71
N SER A 343 31.74 -0.38 6.94
CA SER A 343 32.63 0.60 7.59
C SER A 343 34.08 0.10 7.59
#